data_65360919108df83227e4af25baf5fd6f
#
_entry.id   65360919108df83227e4af25baf5fd6f
#
_cell.length_a   1.000
_cell.length_b   1.000
_cell.length_c   1.000
_cell.angle_alpha   90.00
_cell.angle_beta   90.00
_cell.angle_gamma   90.00
#
_symmetry.space_group_name_H-M   'P 1'
#
loop_
_entity.id
_entity.type
_entity.pdbx_description
1 polymer ?
#
loop_
_entity_poly.entity_id
_entity_poly.type
_entity_poly.pdbx_seq_one_letter_code
_entity_poly.pdbx_strand_id
1 'polypeptide(L)'
;MTDGCWRGDVIVAGAGPAGSTCATLLARTGLRVLLVAGSPSTRWRPVEIVSPSTVRLLRQHGLAVPGDDTGAARCRGVEGFWDGQFSFFDYEIYACGPGIALRRDILDAQLVDVAVGAGAELSACSKIEFASCDDERGWTVTISSNSGYRRARAPLLIEAMGRQGRALTAGATRHYLDSLVALACPLALPANHLQTMLLEASSNGWWYSSCDARGDGAVVLLSDRDLLPRGGDERVQWFREMLAGTRLMRARLRNLPERVWLHGIDARTSRRSALFGRSNVCIGDAAFSVDPLSGAGILRSLETASHAAVAVTAFLRDRDTAALARYGAWASASFDGWLATKNQVYRAGDPALWSDEFWSRRIALTAYG
;
A
#
# COMPACT_ATOMS: atom_id res chain seq x y z
N MET A 1 42.81 1.63 5.64
CA MET A 1 41.47 1.05 5.77
C MET A 1 40.48 2.05 5.21
N THR A 2 39.99 1.83 4.00
CA THR A 2 38.95 2.70 3.39
C THR A 2 37.73 2.65 4.27
N ASP A 3 37.33 3.79 4.79
CA ASP A 3 36.13 3.97 5.61
C ASP A 3 34.95 3.39 4.77
N GLY A 4 34.47 2.20 5.12
CA GLY A 4 33.46 1.43 4.39
C GLY A 4 32.07 2.12 4.33
N CYS A 5 32.08 3.46 4.24
CA CYS A 5 30.91 4.31 4.17
C CYS A 5 30.49 4.49 2.71
N TRP A 6 29.29 4.00 2.36
CA TRP A 6 28.69 4.30 1.06
C TRP A 6 28.44 5.82 0.94
N ARG A 7 28.66 6.37 -0.26
CA ARG A 7 28.40 7.77 -0.57
C ARG A 7 27.70 7.90 -1.91
N GLY A 8 26.61 8.63 -1.96
CA GLY A 8 25.83 8.87 -3.17
C GLY A 8 24.92 10.08 -3.02
N ASP A 9 23.93 10.17 -3.90
CA ASP A 9 23.04 11.33 -3.99
C ASP A 9 21.77 11.14 -3.17
N VAL A 10 21.24 9.90 -3.11
CA VAL A 10 19.98 9.60 -2.46
C VAL A 10 20.04 8.27 -1.73
N ILE A 11 19.51 8.23 -0.49
CA ILE A 11 19.22 7.01 0.23
C ILE A 11 17.70 6.82 0.22
N VAL A 12 17.23 5.67 -0.27
CA VAL A 12 15.81 5.28 -0.25
C VAL A 12 15.62 4.21 0.82
N ALA A 13 14.90 4.53 1.88
CA ALA A 13 14.62 3.65 3.00
C ALA A 13 13.31 2.88 2.77
N GLY A 14 13.40 1.63 2.35
CA GLY A 14 12.27 0.74 2.06
C GLY A 14 12.14 0.42 0.57
N ALA A 15 12.02 -0.86 0.23
CA ALA A 15 11.99 -1.41 -1.13
C ALA A 15 10.62 -2.01 -1.50
N GLY A 16 9.53 -1.45 -0.98
CA GLY A 16 8.17 -1.72 -1.48
C GLY A 16 7.91 -0.94 -2.79
N PRO A 17 6.67 -0.97 -3.32
CA PRO A 17 6.33 -0.36 -4.61
C PRO A 17 6.76 1.12 -4.71
N ALA A 18 6.57 1.92 -3.67
CA ALA A 18 6.97 3.33 -3.68
C ALA A 18 8.49 3.49 -3.75
N GLY A 19 9.23 2.80 -2.86
CA GLY A 19 10.68 2.96 -2.77
C GLY A 19 11.40 2.43 -4.00
N SER A 20 11.05 1.22 -4.48
CA SER A 20 11.65 0.63 -5.68
C SER A 20 11.37 1.45 -6.94
N THR A 21 10.12 1.94 -7.10
CA THR A 21 9.77 2.83 -8.21
C THR A 21 10.57 4.14 -8.15
N CYS A 22 10.64 4.78 -6.99
CA CYS A 22 11.39 6.03 -6.83
C CYS A 22 12.88 5.82 -7.10
N ALA A 23 13.46 4.74 -6.57
CA ALA A 23 14.86 4.38 -6.82
C ALA A 23 15.13 4.16 -8.31
N THR A 24 14.23 3.45 -9.03
CA THR A 24 14.31 3.25 -10.48
C THR A 24 14.35 4.58 -11.23
N LEU A 25 13.38 5.45 -10.94
CA LEU A 25 13.25 6.73 -11.65
C LEU A 25 14.46 7.64 -11.40
N LEU A 26 14.94 7.70 -10.18
CA LEU A 26 16.13 8.49 -9.83
C LEU A 26 17.41 7.93 -10.44
N ALA A 27 17.63 6.61 -10.39
CA ALA A 27 18.79 5.98 -11.00
C ALA A 27 18.85 6.21 -12.51
N ARG A 28 17.72 6.16 -13.21
CA ARG A 28 17.61 6.48 -14.65
C ARG A 28 17.98 7.93 -14.97
N THR A 29 17.89 8.84 -14.01
CA THR A 29 18.44 10.20 -14.21
C THR A 29 19.94 10.28 -14.00
N GLY A 30 20.63 9.18 -13.66
CA GLY A 30 22.06 9.10 -13.40
C GLY A 30 22.44 9.52 -11.97
N LEU A 31 21.50 9.63 -11.04
CA LEU A 31 21.79 9.81 -9.62
C LEU A 31 22.27 8.50 -9.00
N ARG A 32 23.22 8.59 -8.07
CA ARG A 32 23.71 7.44 -7.29
C ARG A 32 22.75 7.17 -6.15
N VAL A 33 21.95 6.10 -6.27
CA VAL A 33 20.87 5.74 -5.34
C VAL A 33 21.25 4.49 -4.55
N LEU A 34 21.09 4.55 -3.23
CA LEU A 34 21.11 3.38 -2.35
C LEU A 34 19.69 3.01 -1.96
N LEU A 35 19.23 1.83 -2.37
CA LEU A 35 17.94 1.26 -1.97
C LEU A 35 18.14 0.31 -0.78
N VAL A 36 17.62 0.66 0.38
CA VAL A 36 17.70 -0.17 1.58
C VAL A 36 16.45 -1.02 1.70
N ALA A 37 16.59 -2.32 1.51
CA ALA A 37 15.51 -3.29 1.57
C ALA A 37 15.57 -4.13 2.85
N GLY A 38 14.48 -4.15 3.61
CA GLY A 38 14.33 -5.09 4.73
C GLY A 38 14.28 -6.54 4.27
N SER A 39 14.36 -7.47 5.22
CA SER A 39 14.14 -8.88 4.91
C SER A 39 12.75 -9.07 4.29
N PRO A 40 12.60 -9.98 3.32
CA PRO A 40 11.30 -10.34 2.77
C PRO A 40 10.30 -10.65 3.89
N SER A 41 9.09 -10.11 3.79
CA SER A 41 8.07 -10.36 4.79
C SER A 41 7.65 -11.83 4.74
N THR A 42 7.78 -12.52 5.87
CA THR A 42 7.20 -13.87 6.05
C THR A 42 5.71 -13.82 6.37
N ARG A 43 5.15 -12.62 6.57
CA ARG A 43 3.72 -12.47 6.84
C ARG A 43 2.94 -12.71 5.57
N TRP A 44 1.97 -13.60 5.66
CA TRP A 44 1.03 -13.83 4.59
C TRP A 44 0.25 -12.53 4.28
N ARG A 45 -0.02 -12.31 3.00
CA ARG A 45 -0.82 -11.19 2.49
C ARG A 45 -1.86 -11.71 1.49
N PRO A 46 -3.06 -11.12 1.45
CA PRO A 46 -4.04 -11.47 0.43
C PRO A 46 -3.53 -11.09 -0.96
N VAL A 47 -4.06 -11.76 -1.97
CA VAL A 47 -3.88 -11.38 -3.37
C VAL A 47 -4.46 -9.98 -3.57
N GLU A 48 -3.69 -9.11 -4.19
CA GLU A 48 -4.11 -7.74 -4.49
C GLU A 48 -4.63 -7.62 -5.92
N ILE A 49 -5.69 -6.84 -6.08
CA ILE A 49 -6.17 -6.44 -7.40
C ILE A 49 -5.54 -5.09 -7.75
N VAL A 50 -4.76 -5.12 -8.81
CA VAL A 50 -4.14 -3.93 -9.41
C VAL A 50 -5.07 -3.41 -10.49
N SER A 51 -5.55 -2.17 -10.31
CA SER A 51 -6.47 -1.54 -11.26
C SER A 51 -5.83 -1.29 -12.64
N PRO A 52 -6.62 -1.14 -13.70
CA PRO A 52 -6.10 -0.80 -15.05
C PRO A 52 -5.28 0.48 -15.06
N SER A 53 -5.63 1.49 -14.28
CA SER A 53 -4.84 2.73 -14.13
C SER A 53 -3.46 2.48 -13.55
N THR A 54 -3.36 1.59 -12.55
CA THR A 54 -2.08 1.18 -11.98
C THR A 54 -1.23 0.42 -12.98
N VAL A 55 -1.84 -0.50 -13.75
CA VAL A 55 -1.15 -1.25 -14.82
C VAL A 55 -0.59 -0.29 -15.89
N ARG A 56 -1.38 0.71 -16.28
CA ARG A 56 -0.91 1.75 -17.21
C ARG A 56 0.27 2.52 -16.65
N LEU A 57 0.22 2.92 -15.39
CA LEU A 57 1.29 3.68 -14.75
C LEU A 57 2.57 2.85 -14.62
N LEU A 58 2.48 1.56 -14.28
CA LEU A 58 3.62 0.65 -14.30
C LEU A 58 4.27 0.62 -15.69
N ARG A 59 3.48 0.43 -16.74
CA ARG A 59 3.98 0.40 -18.13
C ARG A 59 4.59 1.73 -18.58
N GLN A 60 3.95 2.86 -18.26
CA GLN A 60 4.45 4.21 -18.58
C GLN A 60 5.83 4.47 -17.98
N HIS A 61 6.08 3.95 -16.80
CA HIS A 61 7.38 4.04 -16.14
C HIS A 61 8.37 2.93 -16.54
N GLY A 62 7.97 2.03 -17.44
CA GLY A 62 8.81 0.87 -17.81
C GLY A 62 9.11 -0.01 -16.60
N LEU A 63 8.14 -0.15 -15.71
CA LEU A 63 8.21 -1.03 -14.54
C LEU A 63 7.63 -2.41 -14.86
N ALA A 64 8.01 -3.41 -14.06
CA ALA A 64 7.51 -4.75 -14.22
C ALA A 64 5.98 -4.82 -14.01
N VAL A 65 5.32 -5.55 -14.89
CA VAL A 65 3.91 -5.93 -14.75
C VAL A 65 3.90 -7.46 -14.70
N PRO A 66 3.57 -8.08 -13.55
CA PRO A 66 3.52 -9.53 -13.44
C PRO A 66 2.60 -10.15 -14.50
N GLY A 67 3.09 -11.17 -15.19
CA GLY A 67 2.37 -11.92 -16.21
C GLY A 67 1.86 -13.28 -15.73
N ASP A 68 1.25 -14.05 -16.62
CA ASP A 68 0.63 -15.35 -16.35
C ASP A 68 1.65 -16.38 -15.79
N ASP A 69 2.90 -16.29 -16.20
CA ASP A 69 4.02 -17.12 -15.70
C ASP A 69 4.30 -16.95 -14.20
N THR A 70 3.89 -15.84 -13.64
CA THR A 70 4.03 -15.54 -12.20
C THR A 70 2.83 -15.95 -11.36
N GLY A 71 1.79 -16.53 -11.98
CA GLY A 71 0.51 -16.85 -11.35
C GLY A 71 -0.40 -15.62 -11.19
N ALA A 72 -0.07 -14.50 -11.83
CA ALA A 72 -0.99 -13.37 -11.92
C ALA A 72 -2.20 -13.74 -12.80
N ALA A 73 -3.37 -13.22 -12.44
CA ALA A 73 -4.60 -13.45 -13.19
C ALA A 73 -5.17 -12.14 -13.72
N ARG A 74 -5.75 -12.21 -14.92
CA ARG A 74 -6.54 -11.10 -15.43
C ARG A 74 -7.75 -10.86 -14.53
N CYS A 75 -7.96 -9.64 -14.07
CA CYS A 75 -9.15 -9.22 -13.34
C CYS A 75 -10.04 -8.36 -14.26
N ARG A 76 -11.23 -8.88 -14.57
CA ARG A 76 -12.20 -8.23 -15.45
C ARG A 76 -12.88 -7.04 -14.78
N GLY A 77 -13.05 -7.09 -13.44
CA GLY A 77 -13.77 -6.03 -12.76
C GLY A 77 -14.11 -6.35 -11.31
N VAL A 78 -15.02 -5.55 -10.78
CA VAL A 78 -15.50 -5.64 -9.40
C VAL A 78 -17.00 -5.91 -9.41
N GLU A 79 -17.40 -7.05 -8.86
CA GLU A 79 -18.77 -7.33 -8.48
C GLU A 79 -19.05 -6.66 -7.13
N GLY A 80 -20.13 -5.93 -7.01
CA GLY A 80 -20.46 -5.15 -5.82
C GLY A 80 -21.86 -5.44 -5.29
N PHE A 81 -21.98 -5.41 -3.95
CA PHE A 81 -23.25 -5.29 -3.25
C PHE A 81 -23.05 -4.24 -2.14
N TRP A 82 -23.15 -2.97 -2.53
CA TRP A 82 -22.74 -1.85 -1.68
C TRP A 82 -23.90 -1.00 -1.20
N ASP A 83 -24.83 -0.67 -2.09
CA ASP A 83 -26.01 0.16 -1.87
C ASP A 83 -27.30 -0.66 -1.69
N GLY A 84 -27.19 -1.93 -1.32
CA GLY A 84 -28.30 -2.86 -1.24
C GLY A 84 -28.67 -3.49 -2.59
N GLN A 85 -27.93 -3.18 -3.67
CA GLN A 85 -28.14 -3.71 -5.01
C GLN A 85 -26.87 -4.37 -5.54
N PHE A 86 -27.06 -5.32 -6.47
CA PHE A 86 -25.94 -5.91 -7.20
C PHE A 86 -25.47 -4.93 -8.29
N SER A 87 -24.17 -4.76 -8.38
CA SER A 87 -23.50 -3.99 -9.43
C SER A 87 -22.29 -4.74 -9.98
N PHE A 88 -21.91 -4.45 -11.22
CA PHE A 88 -20.68 -4.92 -11.80
C PHE A 88 -19.96 -3.78 -12.50
N PHE A 89 -18.78 -3.43 -12.00
CA PHE A 89 -17.91 -2.46 -12.63
C PHE A 89 -16.92 -3.18 -13.54
N ASP A 90 -17.23 -3.22 -14.84
CA ASP A 90 -16.40 -3.87 -15.86
C ASP A 90 -15.22 -2.97 -16.23
N TYR A 91 -14.00 -3.44 -15.97
CA TYR A 91 -12.79 -2.69 -16.26
C TYR A 91 -12.54 -2.48 -17.76
N GLU A 92 -12.95 -3.42 -18.62
CA GLU A 92 -12.82 -3.27 -20.07
C GLU A 92 -13.66 -2.10 -20.58
N ILE A 93 -14.88 -1.97 -20.06
CA ILE A 93 -15.82 -0.92 -20.50
C ILE A 93 -15.46 0.43 -19.88
N TYR A 94 -15.25 0.47 -18.56
CA TYR A 94 -15.15 1.73 -17.82
C TYR A 94 -13.72 2.19 -17.54
N ALA A 95 -12.73 1.32 -17.66
CA ALA A 95 -11.35 1.61 -17.30
C ALA A 95 -10.33 1.32 -18.42
N CYS A 96 -10.81 0.99 -19.63
CA CYS A 96 -10.00 0.78 -20.84
C CYS A 96 -8.94 -0.33 -20.67
N GLY A 97 -9.33 -1.47 -20.15
CA GLY A 97 -8.50 -2.66 -20.06
C GLY A 97 -8.62 -3.38 -18.72
N PRO A 98 -8.10 -4.60 -18.60
CA PRO A 98 -8.22 -5.40 -17.38
C PRO A 98 -7.34 -4.88 -16.26
N GLY A 99 -7.76 -5.16 -15.03
CA GLY A 99 -6.89 -5.21 -13.87
C GLY A 99 -6.11 -6.53 -13.83
N ILE A 100 -5.25 -6.65 -12.81
CA ILE A 100 -4.45 -7.85 -12.56
C ILE A 100 -4.58 -8.24 -11.10
N ALA A 101 -4.93 -9.50 -10.84
CA ALA A 101 -4.82 -10.13 -9.53
C ALA A 101 -3.42 -10.70 -9.38
N LEU A 102 -2.69 -10.30 -8.35
CA LEU A 102 -1.30 -10.68 -8.18
C LEU A 102 -0.88 -10.80 -6.72
N ARG A 103 0.19 -11.53 -6.50
CA ARG A 103 0.86 -11.62 -5.21
C ARG A 103 1.86 -10.48 -5.04
N ARG A 104 1.81 -9.84 -3.88
CA ARG A 104 2.66 -8.70 -3.54
C ARG A 104 4.14 -9.03 -3.47
N ASP A 105 4.49 -10.21 -2.97
CA ASP A 105 5.89 -10.65 -2.90
C ASP A 105 6.54 -10.72 -4.29
N ILE A 106 5.79 -11.16 -5.30
CA ILE A 106 6.24 -11.22 -6.69
C ILE A 106 6.41 -9.81 -7.27
N LEU A 107 5.40 -8.95 -7.13
CA LEU A 107 5.50 -7.57 -7.61
C LEU A 107 6.64 -6.81 -6.94
N ASP A 108 6.75 -6.90 -5.61
CA ASP A 108 7.77 -6.19 -4.85
C ASP A 108 9.18 -6.63 -5.29
N ALA A 109 9.40 -7.95 -5.51
CA ALA A 109 10.67 -8.48 -6.01
C ALA A 109 11.00 -7.96 -7.42
N GLN A 110 10.07 -8.04 -8.36
CA GLN A 110 10.27 -7.55 -9.71
C GLN A 110 10.57 -6.04 -9.77
N LEU A 111 9.93 -5.24 -8.92
CA LEU A 111 10.21 -3.80 -8.84
C LEU A 111 11.62 -3.52 -8.29
N VAL A 112 12.11 -4.34 -7.36
CA VAL A 112 13.50 -4.26 -6.88
C VAL A 112 14.48 -4.61 -7.99
N ASP A 113 14.23 -5.67 -8.75
CA ASP A 113 15.08 -6.08 -9.87
C ASP A 113 15.17 -4.99 -10.94
N VAL A 114 14.03 -4.32 -11.24
CA VAL A 114 14.02 -3.17 -12.17
C VAL A 114 14.83 -2.00 -11.61
N ALA A 115 14.79 -1.73 -10.30
CA ALA A 115 15.56 -0.66 -9.69
C ALA A 115 17.07 -0.95 -9.75
N VAL A 116 17.48 -2.19 -9.48
CA VAL A 116 18.86 -2.64 -9.61
C VAL A 116 19.32 -2.56 -11.07
N GLY A 117 18.51 -3.06 -12.01
CA GLY A 117 18.77 -2.94 -13.46
C GLY A 117 18.87 -1.51 -13.96
N ALA A 118 18.22 -0.55 -13.30
CA ALA A 118 18.33 0.88 -13.58
C ALA A 118 19.59 1.53 -12.98
N GLY A 119 20.37 0.81 -12.17
CA GLY A 119 21.63 1.28 -11.58
C GLY A 119 21.52 1.67 -10.08
N ALA A 120 20.40 1.40 -9.41
CA ALA A 120 20.34 1.57 -7.96
C ALA A 120 21.17 0.48 -7.25
N GLU A 121 21.98 0.88 -6.24
CA GLU A 121 22.66 -0.08 -5.37
C GLU A 121 21.67 -0.62 -4.32
N LEU A 122 21.56 -1.95 -4.22
CA LEU A 122 20.69 -2.61 -3.26
C LEU A 122 21.43 -2.99 -1.98
N SER A 123 20.90 -2.58 -0.83
CA SER A 123 21.24 -3.13 0.48
C SER A 123 20.13 -4.07 0.91
N ALA A 124 20.22 -5.34 0.51
CA ALA A 124 19.21 -6.35 0.82
C ALA A 124 19.28 -6.84 2.27
N CYS A 125 18.18 -7.37 2.79
CA CYS A 125 18.07 -7.92 4.15
C CYS A 125 18.63 -6.97 5.21
N SER A 126 18.37 -5.68 5.07
CA SER A 126 19.01 -4.60 5.80
C SER A 126 17.98 -3.71 6.51
N LYS A 127 18.40 -3.14 7.63
CA LYS A 127 17.57 -2.24 8.43
C LYS A 127 18.35 -0.98 8.78
N ILE A 128 17.70 0.18 8.66
CA ILE A 128 18.25 1.43 9.16
C ILE A 128 18.05 1.47 10.67
N GLU A 129 19.13 1.38 11.43
CA GLU A 129 19.10 1.43 12.89
C GLU A 129 19.10 2.86 13.39
N PHE A 130 19.90 3.71 12.74
CA PHE A 130 20.05 5.09 13.11
C PHE A 130 20.11 5.97 11.86
N ALA A 131 19.52 7.15 11.94
CA ALA A 131 19.61 8.20 10.91
C ALA A 131 19.79 9.56 11.59
N SER A 132 20.70 10.35 11.07
CA SER A 132 20.90 11.74 11.48
C SER A 132 21.11 12.61 10.24
N CYS A 133 20.68 13.85 10.33
CA CYS A 133 20.88 14.85 9.30
C CYS A 133 21.74 16.00 9.86
N ASP A 134 22.76 16.36 9.12
CA ASP A 134 23.61 17.52 9.36
C ASP A 134 23.39 18.52 8.22
N ASP A 135 23.32 19.81 8.54
CA ASP A 135 22.99 20.86 7.55
C ASP A 135 24.02 20.97 6.42
N GLU A 136 25.29 20.67 6.70
CA GLU A 136 26.38 20.75 5.72
C GLU A 136 26.64 19.42 4.99
N ARG A 137 26.44 18.30 5.69
CA ARG A 137 26.84 16.96 5.24
C ARG A 137 25.67 16.09 4.76
N GLY A 138 24.44 16.54 4.98
CA GLY A 138 23.23 15.80 4.67
C GLY A 138 23.00 14.62 5.63
N TRP A 139 22.35 13.58 5.14
CA TRP A 139 21.98 12.40 5.90
C TRP A 139 23.13 11.42 6.08
N THR A 140 23.30 10.95 7.29
CA THR A 140 24.11 9.77 7.64
C THR A 140 23.22 8.72 8.22
N VAL A 141 23.20 7.52 7.64
CA VAL A 141 22.46 6.37 8.17
C VAL A 141 23.41 5.24 8.53
N THR A 142 23.08 4.54 9.62
CA THR A 142 23.71 3.27 10.00
C THR A 142 22.77 2.15 9.61
N ILE A 143 23.26 1.25 8.78
CA ILE A 143 22.51 0.14 8.22
C ILE A 143 23.07 -1.15 8.85
N SER A 144 22.19 -1.97 9.46
CA SER A 144 22.51 -3.33 9.89
C SER A 144 22.09 -4.33 8.81
N SER A 145 22.87 -5.38 8.63
CA SER A 145 22.58 -6.53 7.77
C SER A 145 23.21 -7.79 8.35
N ASN A 146 22.97 -8.94 7.72
CA ASN A 146 23.61 -10.19 8.15
C ASN A 146 25.16 -10.15 8.10
N SER A 147 25.74 -9.25 7.29
CA SER A 147 27.19 -9.03 7.18
C SER A 147 27.74 -8.00 8.16
N GLY A 148 26.91 -7.47 9.08
CA GLY A 148 27.31 -6.47 10.05
C GLY A 148 26.75 -5.08 9.77
N TYR A 149 27.42 -4.06 10.30
CA TYR A 149 27.02 -2.67 10.18
C TYR A 149 27.82 -1.95 9.11
N ARG A 150 27.12 -1.13 8.31
CA ARG A 150 27.75 -0.17 7.40
C ARG A 150 27.13 1.21 7.55
N ARG A 151 27.89 2.25 7.19
CA ARG A 151 27.37 3.61 7.11
C ARG A 151 27.09 3.99 5.66
N ALA A 152 26.06 4.81 5.47
CA ALA A 152 25.79 5.43 4.18
C ALA A 152 25.53 6.93 4.38
N ARG A 153 25.96 7.74 3.39
CA ARG A 153 25.78 9.20 3.39
C ARG A 153 25.23 9.67 2.06
N ALA A 154 24.24 10.57 2.12
CA ALA A 154 23.69 11.24 0.97
C ALA A 154 23.10 12.61 1.35
N PRO A 155 23.07 13.58 0.44
CA PRO A 155 22.40 14.85 0.67
C PRO A 155 20.89 14.70 0.87
N LEU A 156 20.25 13.60 0.40
CA LEU A 156 18.82 13.44 0.50
C LEU A 156 18.42 12.02 0.96
N LEU A 157 17.38 11.96 1.81
CA LEU A 157 16.74 10.72 2.29
C LEU A 157 15.29 10.63 1.80
N ILE A 158 14.90 9.46 1.32
CA ILE A 158 13.51 9.13 1.00
C ILE A 158 12.99 8.08 1.96
N GLU A 159 11.95 8.40 2.71
CA GLU A 159 11.28 7.49 3.63
C GLU A 159 10.15 6.75 2.90
N ALA A 160 10.36 5.45 2.64
CA ALA A 160 9.44 4.58 1.91
C ALA A 160 9.14 3.27 2.68
N MET A 161 9.31 3.27 4.00
CA MET A 161 9.22 2.07 4.85
C MET A 161 7.78 1.62 5.14
N GLY A 162 6.81 2.16 4.41
CA GLY A 162 5.42 1.76 4.51
C GLY A 162 4.72 2.20 5.78
N ARG A 163 3.58 1.58 6.04
CA ARG A 163 2.62 1.95 7.09
C ARG A 163 3.18 1.82 8.50
N GLN A 164 3.97 0.77 8.74
CA GLN A 164 4.54 0.45 10.06
C GLN A 164 5.96 0.98 10.27
N GLY A 165 6.55 1.59 9.24
CA GLY A 165 7.88 2.16 9.33
C GLY A 165 7.94 3.34 10.33
N ARG A 166 8.93 3.31 11.23
CA ARG A 166 9.17 4.46 12.10
C ARG A 166 9.65 5.66 11.27
N ALA A 167 9.37 6.87 11.74
CA ALA A 167 9.97 8.06 11.16
C ALA A 167 11.48 8.05 11.37
N LEU A 168 12.24 8.33 10.32
CA LEU A 168 13.67 8.62 10.42
C LEU A 168 13.89 10.12 10.69
N THR A 169 12.97 10.95 10.26
CA THR A 169 12.93 12.39 10.56
C THR A 169 12.52 12.61 12.01
N ALA A 170 13.35 13.31 12.77
CA ALA A 170 13.10 13.61 14.17
C ALA A 170 11.79 14.41 14.34
N GLY A 171 11.01 14.06 15.36
CA GLY A 171 9.74 14.73 15.69
C GLY A 171 8.57 14.44 14.75
N ALA A 172 8.77 13.70 13.65
CA ALA A 172 7.67 13.32 12.77
C ALA A 172 6.81 12.23 13.41
N THR A 173 5.50 12.48 13.52
CA THR A 173 4.50 11.58 14.08
C THR A 173 3.56 11.07 13.01
N ARG A 174 2.79 10.02 13.31
CA ARG A 174 1.72 9.52 12.44
C ARG A 174 0.38 9.73 13.12
N HIS A 175 -0.53 10.38 12.43
CA HIS A 175 -1.91 10.58 12.85
C HIS A 175 -2.81 9.55 12.19
N TYR A 176 -3.64 8.90 12.97
CA TYR A 176 -4.63 7.93 12.51
C TYR A 176 -6.01 8.57 12.57
N LEU A 177 -6.80 8.38 11.52
CA LEU A 177 -8.13 8.99 11.37
C LEU A 177 -9.27 8.00 11.67
N ASP A 178 -8.96 6.70 11.73
CA ASP A 178 -9.92 5.64 12.03
C ASP A 178 -9.20 4.47 12.74
N SER A 179 -9.98 3.44 13.12
CA SER A 179 -9.48 2.23 13.78
C SER A 179 -9.57 0.98 12.92
N LEU A 180 -9.67 1.16 11.59
CA LEU A 180 -9.93 0.09 10.63
C LEU A 180 -8.85 -1.01 10.67
N VAL A 181 -9.29 -2.26 10.70
CA VAL A 181 -8.47 -3.46 10.60
C VAL A 181 -9.10 -4.43 9.61
N ALA A 182 -8.27 -5.11 8.85
CA ALA A 182 -8.70 -6.21 8.00
C ALA A 182 -8.44 -7.54 8.70
N LEU A 183 -9.46 -8.39 8.76
CA LEU A 183 -9.36 -9.80 9.13
C LEU A 183 -9.39 -10.64 7.86
N ALA A 184 -8.26 -11.19 7.48
CA ALA A 184 -8.10 -11.95 6.26
C ALA A 184 -8.03 -13.45 6.55
N CYS A 185 -8.88 -14.22 5.89
CA CYS A 185 -8.90 -15.68 5.91
C CYS A 185 -8.36 -16.21 4.57
N PRO A 186 -7.18 -16.84 4.54
CA PRO A 186 -6.69 -17.54 3.35
C PRO A 186 -7.58 -18.72 3.00
N LEU A 187 -7.90 -18.87 1.74
CA LEU A 187 -8.63 -20.03 1.23
C LEU A 187 -8.48 -20.15 -0.28
N ALA A 188 -8.72 -21.35 -0.81
CA ALA A 188 -8.85 -21.56 -2.25
C ALA A 188 -10.25 -21.13 -2.70
N LEU A 189 -10.31 -20.35 -3.79
CA LEU A 189 -11.56 -19.94 -4.43
C LEU A 189 -11.81 -20.78 -5.69
N PRO A 190 -13.07 -21.09 -6.00
CA PRO A 190 -13.42 -21.84 -7.21
C PRO A 190 -13.01 -21.07 -8.48
N ALA A 191 -12.63 -21.81 -9.53
CA ALA A 191 -12.12 -21.29 -10.79
C ALA A 191 -13.06 -20.26 -11.49
N ASN A 192 -14.37 -20.38 -11.31
CA ASN A 192 -15.35 -19.45 -11.84
C ASN A 192 -15.32 -18.05 -11.21
N HIS A 193 -14.53 -17.85 -10.16
CA HIS A 193 -14.36 -16.56 -9.45
C HIS A 193 -12.97 -15.92 -9.67
N LEU A 194 -12.14 -16.50 -10.53
CA LEU A 194 -10.77 -16.04 -10.76
C LEU A 194 -10.67 -14.67 -11.45
N GLN A 195 -11.74 -14.23 -12.12
CA GLN A 195 -11.69 -13.03 -12.98
C GLN A 195 -12.29 -11.78 -12.36
N THR A 196 -12.87 -11.86 -11.17
CA THR A 196 -13.52 -10.72 -10.53
C THR A 196 -13.20 -10.62 -9.05
N MET A 197 -13.00 -9.40 -8.57
CA MET A 197 -13.07 -9.09 -7.15
C MET A 197 -14.54 -8.99 -6.74
N LEU A 198 -14.91 -9.52 -5.59
CA LEU A 198 -16.22 -9.27 -4.99
C LEU A 198 -16.05 -8.31 -3.82
N LEU A 199 -16.93 -7.32 -3.75
CA LEU A 199 -17.04 -6.33 -2.69
C LEU A 199 -18.47 -6.35 -2.14
N GLU A 200 -18.65 -6.45 -0.81
CA GLU A 200 -19.97 -6.48 -0.18
C GLU A 200 -20.00 -5.70 1.12
N ALA A 201 -20.96 -4.75 1.24
CA ALA A 201 -21.27 -4.08 2.50
C ALA A 201 -22.11 -5.02 3.41
N SER A 202 -21.84 -4.99 4.70
CA SER A 202 -22.58 -5.75 5.71
C SER A 202 -22.63 -4.98 7.03
N SER A 203 -23.43 -5.45 8.00
CA SER A 203 -23.37 -4.93 9.37
C SER A 203 -21.92 -5.04 9.90
N ASN A 204 -21.50 -4.06 10.68
CA ASN A 204 -20.16 -4.00 11.30
C ASN A 204 -18.96 -3.97 10.34
N GLY A 205 -19.17 -3.72 9.03
CA GLY A 205 -18.05 -3.62 8.10
C GLY A 205 -18.36 -3.94 6.66
N TRP A 206 -17.31 -4.27 5.90
CA TRP A 206 -17.44 -4.67 4.51
C TRP A 206 -16.43 -5.76 4.16
N TRP A 207 -16.77 -6.51 3.12
CA TRP A 207 -16.04 -7.70 2.70
C TRP A 207 -15.46 -7.51 1.31
N TYR A 208 -14.31 -8.14 1.07
CA TYR A 208 -13.87 -8.43 -0.28
C TYR A 208 -13.27 -9.82 -0.39
N SER A 209 -13.27 -10.37 -1.61
CA SER A 209 -12.54 -11.59 -1.95
C SER A 209 -11.83 -11.43 -3.27
N SER A 210 -10.61 -11.96 -3.35
CA SER A 210 -9.76 -12.00 -4.53
C SER A 210 -8.90 -13.25 -4.51
N CYS A 211 -8.48 -13.70 -5.69
CA CYS A 211 -7.55 -14.82 -5.83
C CYS A 211 -6.65 -14.64 -7.06
N ASP A 212 -5.55 -15.36 -7.09
CA ASP A 212 -4.64 -15.45 -8.23
C ASP A 212 -5.12 -16.52 -9.25
N ALA A 213 -4.33 -16.73 -10.30
CA ALA A 213 -4.66 -17.69 -11.38
C ALA A 213 -4.76 -19.14 -10.90
N ARG A 214 -4.20 -19.48 -9.74
CA ARG A 214 -4.23 -20.83 -9.15
C ARG A 214 -5.45 -21.03 -8.26
N GLY A 215 -6.21 -19.95 -7.99
CA GLY A 215 -7.31 -19.94 -7.03
C GLY A 215 -6.85 -19.72 -5.60
N ASP A 216 -5.55 -19.50 -5.35
CA ASP A 216 -5.07 -19.11 -4.03
C ASP A 216 -5.54 -17.70 -3.73
N GLY A 217 -6.34 -17.55 -2.68
CA GLY A 217 -6.99 -16.27 -2.41
C GLY A 217 -7.32 -16.06 -0.95
N ALA A 218 -8.22 -15.12 -0.74
CA ALA A 218 -8.72 -14.78 0.57
C ALA A 218 -10.15 -14.25 0.53
N VAL A 219 -10.82 -14.41 1.64
CA VAL A 219 -11.93 -13.55 2.04
C VAL A 219 -11.46 -12.64 3.17
N VAL A 220 -11.80 -11.37 3.08
CA VAL A 220 -11.33 -10.34 4.00
C VAL A 220 -12.52 -9.53 4.49
N LEU A 221 -12.67 -9.43 5.82
CA LEU A 221 -13.58 -8.51 6.48
C LEU A 221 -12.81 -7.28 6.96
N LEU A 222 -13.29 -6.11 6.64
CA LEU A 222 -12.81 -4.85 7.21
C LEU A 222 -13.83 -4.32 8.22
N SER A 223 -13.35 -4.09 9.44
CA SER A 223 -14.14 -3.58 10.55
C SER A 223 -13.28 -2.71 11.46
N ASP A 224 -13.88 -2.02 12.41
CA ASP A 224 -13.13 -1.27 13.40
C ASP A 224 -12.61 -2.19 14.50
N ARG A 225 -11.40 -1.93 14.95
CA ARG A 225 -10.67 -2.80 15.89
C ARG A 225 -11.42 -3.02 17.21
N ASP A 226 -12.12 -2.03 17.68
CA ASP A 226 -12.88 -2.04 18.93
C ASP A 226 -14.22 -2.78 18.81
N LEU A 227 -14.72 -3.02 17.59
CA LEU A 227 -15.88 -3.84 17.31
C LEU A 227 -15.55 -5.35 17.26
N LEU A 228 -14.27 -5.72 17.26
CA LEU A 228 -13.83 -7.10 17.17
C LEU A 228 -13.81 -7.78 18.54
N PRO A 229 -14.21 -9.04 18.65
CA PRO A 229 -13.99 -9.85 19.85
C PRO A 229 -12.51 -9.93 20.22
N ARG A 230 -12.20 -9.95 21.51
CA ARG A 230 -10.80 -9.97 22.01
C ARG A 230 -10.18 -11.34 21.92
N GLY A 231 -10.95 -12.41 22.17
CA GLY A 231 -10.51 -13.80 22.10
C GLY A 231 -10.26 -14.28 20.68
N GLY A 232 -9.32 -15.20 20.47
CA GLY A 232 -9.00 -15.77 19.16
C GLY A 232 -10.18 -16.59 18.61
N ASP A 233 -10.69 -17.53 19.42
CA ASP A 233 -11.81 -18.42 19.03
C ASP A 233 -13.13 -17.65 18.90
N GLU A 234 -13.40 -16.71 19.81
CA GLU A 234 -14.55 -15.81 19.71
C GLU A 234 -14.53 -14.99 18.42
N ARG A 235 -13.33 -14.55 18.01
CA ARG A 235 -13.15 -13.78 16.77
C ARG A 235 -13.39 -14.64 15.52
N VAL A 236 -12.97 -15.89 15.54
CA VAL A 236 -13.26 -16.85 14.45
C VAL A 236 -14.76 -17.12 14.37
N GLN A 237 -15.43 -17.34 15.51
CA GLN A 237 -16.87 -17.56 15.55
C GLN A 237 -17.62 -16.32 15.04
N TRP A 238 -17.28 -15.14 15.52
CA TRP A 238 -17.84 -13.87 15.07
C TRP A 238 -17.64 -13.64 13.58
N PHE A 239 -16.43 -13.92 13.04
CA PHE A 239 -16.16 -13.84 11.61
C PHE A 239 -17.07 -14.75 10.79
N ARG A 240 -17.33 -15.98 11.26
CA ARG A 240 -18.26 -16.91 10.60
C ARG A 240 -19.70 -16.40 10.63
N GLU A 241 -20.15 -15.84 11.74
CA GLU A 241 -21.48 -15.25 11.90
C GLU A 241 -21.67 -14.05 10.98
N MET A 242 -20.69 -13.15 10.94
CA MET A 242 -20.71 -11.99 10.03
C MET A 242 -20.74 -12.44 8.56
N LEU A 243 -19.96 -13.45 8.18
CA LEU A 243 -19.97 -14.01 6.83
C LEU A 243 -21.33 -14.65 6.50
N ALA A 244 -21.94 -15.38 7.43
CA ALA A 244 -23.25 -15.99 7.22
C ALA A 244 -24.35 -14.93 6.98
N GLY A 245 -24.16 -13.71 7.48
CA GLY A 245 -25.04 -12.55 7.24
C GLY A 245 -24.85 -11.90 5.87
N THR A 246 -23.78 -12.23 5.11
CA THR A 246 -23.58 -11.70 3.77
C THR A 246 -24.44 -12.40 2.73
N ARG A 247 -24.66 -11.75 1.59
CA ARG A 247 -25.48 -12.27 0.51
C ARG A 247 -24.62 -12.93 -0.58
N LEU A 248 -23.75 -12.16 -1.19
CA LEU A 248 -22.93 -12.60 -2.31
C LEU A 248 -21.67 -13.32 -1.84
N MET A 249 -21.04 -12.84 -0.78
CA MET A 249 -19.82 -13.43 -0.26
C MET A 249 -20.07 -14.87 0.22
N ARG A 250 -21.14 -15.09 0.98
CA ARG A 250 -21.55 -16.43 1.40
C ARG A 250 -21.81 -17.36 0.22
N ALA A 251 -22.49 -16.87 -0.83
CA ALA A 251 -22.78 -17.65 -2.02
C ALA A 251 -21.51 -18.01 -2.81
N ARG A 252 -20.55 -17.06 -2.89
CA ARG A 252 -19.27 -17.26 -3.56
C ARG A 252 -18.41 -18.32 -2.87
N LEU A 253 -18.37 -18.30 -1.55
CA LEU A 253 -17.47 -19.16 -0.76
C LEU A 253 -18.01 -20.57 -0.55
N ARG A 254 -19.33 -20.78 -0.66
CA ARG A 254 -20.05 -22.02 -0.34
C ARG A 254 -19.80 -22.52 1.08
N ASN A 255 -18.53 -22.79 1.45
CA ASN A 255 -18.14 -23.19 2.82
C ASN A 255 -16.75 -22.62 3.16
N LEU A 256 -16.59 -22.16 4.40
CA LEU A 256 -15.27 -21.93 4.97
C LEU A 256 -14.62 -23.26 5.37
N PRO A 257 -13.28 -23.34 5.36
CA PRO A 257 -12.58 -24.51 5.90
C PRO A 257 -12.95 -24.73 7.37
N GLU A 258 -12.86 -25.99 7.81
CA GLU A 258 -13.11 -26.35 9.23
C GLU A 258 -12.24 -25.52 10.17
N ARG A 259 -10.94 -25.42 9.85
CA ARG A 259 -9.99 -24.56 10.55
C ARG A 259 -9.85 -23.24 9.83
N VAL A 260 -10.27 -22.16 10.47
CA VAL A 260 -10.12 -20.78 10.01
C VAL A 260 -8.94 -20.15 10.70
N TRP A 261 -7.98 -19.65 9.91
CA TRP A 261 -6.87 -18.84 10.38
C TRP A 261 -7.10 -17.40 9.96
N LEU A 262 -7.17 -16.49 10.93
CA LEU A 262 -7.38 -15.08 10.65
C LEU A 262 -6.08 -14.29 10.81
N HIS A 263 -5.70 -13.59 9.76
CA HIS A 263 -4.60 -12.64 9.78
C HIS A 263 -5.14 -11.23 9.99
N GLY A 264 -4.72 -10.59 11.08
CA GLY A 264 -5.02 -9.17 11.32
C GLY A 264 -4.06 -8.27 10.55
N ILE A 265 -4.57 -7.35 9.74
CA ILE A 265 -3.80 -6.42 8.92
C ILE A 265 -4.24 -5.00 9.25
N ASP A 266 -3.29 -4.11 9.55
CA ASP A 266 -3.57 -2.68 9.77
C ASP A 266 -4.08 -2.03 8.48
N ALA A 267 -5.32 -1.55 8.50
CA ALA A 267 -6.02 -0.95 7.38
C ALA A 267 -6.36 0.53 7.60
N ARG A 268 -5.90 1.11 8.73
CA ARG A 268 -6.24 2.47 9.15
C ARG A 268 -5.86 3.51 8.11
N THR A 269 -6.73 4.50 7.96
CA THR A 269 -6.38 5.76 7.30
C THR A 269 -5.43 6.54 8.21
N SER A 270 -4.31 6.98 7.66
CA SER A 270 -3.30 7.69 8.44
C SER A 270 -2.46 8.62 7.57
N ARG A 271 -1.89 9.65 8.19
CA ARG A 271 -1.00 10.60 7.56
C ARG A 271 0.18 10.93 8.48
N ARG A 272 1.36 11.12 7.90
CA ARG A 272 2.53 11.63 8.59
C ARG A 272 2.38 13.13 8.83
N SER A 273 2.79 13.65 10.00
CA SER A 273 2.75 15.08 10.31
C SER A 273 3.65 15.92 9.40
N ALA A 274 4.76 15.34 8.92
CA ALA A 274 5.66 15.97 7.96
C ALA A 274 5.84 15.04 6.75
N LEU A 275 5.43 15.49 5.57
CA LEU A 275 5.57 14.75 4.31
C LEU A 275 6.90 15.05 3.62
N PHE A 276 7.53 16.14 3.97
CA PHE A 276 8.85 16.55 3.50
C PHE A 276 9.57 17.35 4.58
N GLY A 277 10.86 17.51 4.42
CA GLY A 277 11.71 18.38 5.22
C GLY A 277 12.74 19.07 4.33
N ARG A 278 13.77 19.62 4.94
CA ARG A 278 14.82 20.37 4.23
C ARG A 278 15.57 19.51 3.20
N SER A 279 15.77 18.25 3.49
CA SER A 279 16.50 17.29 2.65
C SER A 279 15.94 15.87 2.73
N ASN A 280 14.63 15.74 2.95
CA ASN A 280 13.94 14.46 2.93
C ASN A 280 12.51 14.59 2.43
N VAL A 281 11.98 13.46 1.93
CA VAL A 281 10.58 13.29 1.57
C VAL A 281 10.07 11.93 2.03
N CYS A 282 8.76 11.86 2.36
CA CYS A 282 8.05 10.61 2.63
C CYS A 282 7.20 10.23 1.43
N ILE A 283 7.19 8.94 1.03
CA ILE A 283 6.42 8.44 -0.11
C ILE A 283 5.63 7.19 0.22
N GLY A 284 4.60 6.89 -0.57
CA GLY A 284 3.73 5.74 -0.37
C GLY A 284 3.06 5.73 1.00
N ASP A 285 2.83 4.55 1.54
CA ASP A 285 2.22 4.39 2.87
C ASP A 285 3.09 4.93 4.02
N ALA A 286 4.35 5.26 3.79
CA ALA A 286 5.17 5.99 4.75
C ALA A 286 4.71 7.45 4.88
N ALA A 287 4.25 8.08 3.79
CA ALA A 287 3.68 9.41 3.79
C ALA A 287 2.25 9.42 4.35
N PHE A 288 1.37 8.68 3.69
CA PHE A 288 -0.03 8.53 4.08
C PHE A 288 -0.63 7.23 3.55
N SER A 289 -1.61 6.70 4.27
CA SER A 289 -2.39 5.56 3.85
C SER A 289 -3.87 5.88 3.93
N VAL A 290 -4.65 5.35 3.01
CA VAL A 290 -6.10 5.47 2.98
C VAL A 290 -6.70 4.06 3.06
N ASP A 291 -7.89 3.98 3.60
CA ASP A 291 -8.73 2.80 3.64
C ASP A 291 -8.65 2.01 2.32
N PRO A 292 -8.47 0.68 2.35
CA PRO A 292 -8.32 -0.13 1.15
C PRO A 292 -9.56 -0.19 0.25
N LEU A 293 -10.70 0.36 0.67
CA LEU A 293 -11.91 0.46 -0.16
C LEU A 293 -11.65 1.16 -1.50
N SER A 294 -10.68 2.07 -1.56
CA SER A 294 -10.26 2.73 -2.80
C SER A 294 -9.53 1.79 -3.79
N GLY A 295 -9.04 0.63 -3.34
CA GLY A 295 -8.21 -0.28 -4.14
C GLY A 295 -6.91 0.33 -4.69
N ALA A 296 -6.51 1.52 -4.22
CA ALA A 296 -5.50 2.35 -4.85
C ALA A 296 -4.14 2.38 -4.12
N GLY A 297 -3.87 1.43 -3.21
CA GLY A 297 -2.63 1.42 -2.41
C GLY A 297 -1.36 1.41 -3.27
N ILE A 298 -1.31 0.54 -4.28
CA ILE A 298 -0.17 0.46 -5.21
C ILE A 298 -0.14 1.71 -6.10
N LEU A 299 -1.28 2.14 -6.64
CA LEU A 299 -1.36 3.36 -7.46
C LEU A 299 -0.77 4.57 -6.74
N ARG A 300 -1.20 4.84 -5.50
CA ARG A 300 -0.65 5.94 -4.69
C ARG A 300 0.84 5.79 -4.43
N SER A 301 1.31 4.56 -4.26
CA SER A 301 2.75 4.29 -4.10
C SER A 301 3.53 4.73 -5.33
N LEU A 302 3.04 4.42 -6.54
CA LEU A 302 3.66 4.82 -7.80
C LEU A 302 3.56 6.33 -8.03
N GLU A 303 2.40 6.93 -7.78
CA GLU A 303 2.18 8.38 -7.93
C GLU A 303 3.11 9.17 -7.00
N THR A 304 3.14 8.85 -5.72
CA THR A 304 4.04 9.53 -4.77
C THR A 304 5.51 9.35 -5.13
N ALA A 305 5.90 8.17 -5.59
CA ALA A 305 7.26 7.90 -6.06
C ALA A 305 7.63 8.75 -7.28
N SER A 306 6.71 8.86 -8.25
CA SER A 306 6.92 9.63 -9.49
C SER A 306 7.07 11.12 -9.19
N HIS A 307 6.17 11.68 -8.41
CA HIS A 307 6.24 13.11 -8.03
C HIS A 307 7.45 13.41 -7.16
N ALA A 308 7.81 12.52 -6.24
CA ALA A 308 9.01 12.65 -5.43
C ALA A 308 10.27 12.59 -6.28
N ALA A 309 10.35 11.67 -7.26
CA ALA A 309 11.52 11.57 -8.14
C ALA A 309 11.75 12.86 -8.95
N VAL A 310 10.69 13.49 -9.46
CA VAL A 310 10.76 14.79 -10.15
C VAL A 310 11.26 15.87 -9.19
N ALA A 311 10.67 15.97 -8.00
CA ALA A 311 11.05 16.99 -7.01
C ALA A 311 12.49 16.81 -6.51
N VAL A 312 12.91 15.56 -6.27
CA VAL A 312 14.28 15.25 -5.83
C VAL A 312 15.31 15.55 -6.92
N THR A 313 15.00 15.25 -8.17
CA THR A 313 15.88 15.58 -9.30
C THR A 313 16.05 17.09 -9.43
N ALA A 314 14.96 17.86 -9.38
CA ALA A 314 15.03 19.33 -9.42
C ALA A 314 15.80 19.90 -8.22
N PHE A 315 15.60 19.38 -7.02
CA PHE A 315 16.33 19.80 -5.82
C PHE A 315 17.85 19.55 -5.95
N LEU A 316 18.24 18.36 -6.40
CA LEU A 316 19.66 17.97 -6.43
C LEU A 316 20.42 18.54 -7.64
N ARG A 317 19.78 18.60 -8.81
CA ARG A 317 20.44 19.01 -10.06
C ARG A 317 20.27 20.49 -10.36
N ASP A 318 19.04 20.98 -10.21
CA ASP A 318 18.71 22.36 -10.58
C ASP A 318 18.82 23.30 -9.39
N ARG A 319 19.18 22.77 -8.21
CA ARG A 319 19.24 23.50 -6.93
C ARG A 319 17.93 24.21 -6.56
N ASP A 320 16.81 23.64 -7.00
CA ASP A 320 15.48 24.16 -6.71
C ASP A 320 15.05 23.79 -5.27
N THR A 321 15.35 24.69 -4.34
CA THR A 321 15.06 24.49 -2.92
C THR A 321 13.56 24.41 -2.58
N ALA A 322 12.69 24.91 -3.48
CA ALA A 322 11.23 24.84 -3.31
C ALA A 322 10.62 23.53 -3.84
N ALA A 323 11.39 22.71 -4.56
CA ALA A 323 10.85 21.49 -5.20
C ALA A 323 10.28 20.50 -4.19
N LEU A 324 10.95 20.28 -3.05
CA LEU A 324 10.46 19.37 -2.01
C LEU A 324 9.18 19.90 -1.33
N ALA A 325 9.06 21.20 -1.16
CA ALA A 325 7.85 21.83 -0.62
C ALA A 325 6.67 21.68 -1.59
N ARG A 326 6.89 21.84 -2.90
CA ARG A 326 5.86 21.58 -3.92
C ARG A 326 5.39 20.13 -3.90
N TYR A 327 6.33 19.18 -3.76
CA TYR A 327 5.96 17.77 -3.56
C TYR A 327 5.07 17.60 -2.32
N GLY A 328 5.46 18.20 -1.19
CA GLY A 328 4.70 18.10 0.06
C GLY A 328 3.28 18.68 -0.05
N ALA A 329 3.13 19.82 -0.74
CA ALA A 329 1.83 20.43 -1.02
C ALA A 329 0.96 19.52 -1.91
N TRP A 330 1.54 18.96 -2.98
CA TRP A 330 0.86 17.99 -3.84
C TRP A 330 0.44 16.73 -3.08
N ALA A 331 1.34 16.14 -2.28
CA ALA A 331 1.06 14.93 -1.51
C ALA A 331 -0.04 15.16 -0.45
N SER A 332 -0.09 16.37 0.15
CA SER A 332 -1.18 16.77 1.03
C SER A 332 -2.51 16.83 0.30
N ALA A 333 -2.57 17.54 -0.82
CA ALA A 333 -3.79 17.66 -1.63
C ALA A 333 -4.25 16.28 -2.17
N SER A 334 -3.30 15.42 -2.54
CA SER A 334 -3.59 14.04 -2.96
C SER A 334 -4.23 13.23 -1.83
N PHE A 335 -3.71 13.32 -0.60
CA PHE A 335 -4.32 12.67 0.56
C PHE A 335 -5.76 13.15 0.79
N ASP A 336 -5.99 14.48 0.75
CA ASP A 336 -7.30 15.08 0.96
C ASP A 336 -8.29 14.64 -0.13
N GLY A 337 -7.86 14.55 -1.38
CA GLY A 337 -8.66 14.02 -2.50
C GLY A 337 -9.03 12.55 -2.32
N TRP A 338 -8.08 11.70 -1.91
CA TRP A 338 -8.36 10.29 -1.62
C TRP A 338 -9.30 10.13 -0.43
N LEU A 339 -9.16 10.97 0.61
CA LEU A 339 -10.05 10.97 1.76
C LEU A 339 -11.47 11.36 1.37
N ALA A 340 -11.63 12.38 0.54
CA ALA A 340 -12.93 12.80 0.02
C ALA A 340 -13.59 11.68 -0.80
N THR A 341 -12.84 11.02 -1.70
CA THR A 341 -13.32 9.88 -2.49
C THR A 341 -13.78 8.73 -1.59
N LYS A 342 -12.96 8.35 -0.59
CA LYS A 342 -13.34 7.34 0.41
C LYS A 342 -14.67 7.69 1.08
N ASN A 343 -14.80 8.92 1.55
CA ASN A 343 -16.02 9.37 2.24
C ASN A 343 -17.25 9.34 1.33
N GLN A 344 -17.10 9.68 0.04
CA GLN A 344 -18.20 9.56 -0.93
C GLN A 344 -18.65 8.10 -1.12
N VAL A 345 -17.71 7.16 -1.21
CA VAL A 345 -18.04 5.74 -1.35
C VAL A 345 -18.79 5.21 -0.12
N TYR A 346 -18.39 5.60 1.09
CA TYR A 346 -19.13 5.21 2.31
C TYR A 346 -20.54 5.79 2.35
N ARG A 347 -20.74 7.05 1.90
CA ARG A 347 -22.07 7.67 1.80
C ARG A 347 -22.96 7.03 0.74
N ALA A 348 -22.38 6.42 -0.29
CA ALA A 348 -23.11 5.67 -1.29
C ALA A 348 -23.47 4.25 -0.85
N GLY A 349 -23.13 3.85 0.37
CA GLY A 349 -23.49 2.56 0.95
C GLY A 349 -24.97 2.44 1.28
N ASP A 350 -25.40 1.22 1.58
CA ASP A 350 -26.80 0.89 1.92
C ASP A 350 -27.29 1.68 3.14
N PRO A 351 -28.30 2.54 3.01
CA PRO A 351 -28.87 3.28 4.14
C PRO A 351 -29.41 2.38 5.28
N ALA A 352 -29.79 1.15 4.98
CA ALA A 352 -30.23 0.19 6.00
C ALA A 352 -29.13 -0.16 7.01
N LEU A 353 -27.86 0.00 6.64
CA LEU A 353 -26.70 -0.26 7.50
C LEU A 353 -26.26 0.98 8.32
N TRP A 354 -26.77 2.18 8.04
CA TRP A 354 -26.26 3.42 8.65
C TRP A 354 -26.49 3.53 10.15
N SER A 355 -27.42 2.77 10.70
CA SER A 355 -27.64 2.69 12.16
C SER A 355 -26.58 1.82 12.86
N ASP A 356 -25.84 0.98 12.14
CA ASP A 356 -24.79 0.14 12.71
C ASP A 356 -23.58 1.01 13.08
N GLU A 357 -22.90 0.65 14.16
CA GLU A 357 -21.83 1.46 14.75
C GLU A 357 -20.68 1.70 13.77
N PHE A 358 -20.29 0.71 12.98
CA PHE A 358 -19.27 0.84 11.95
C PHE A 358 -19.61 1.93 10.91
N TRP A 359 -20.86 1.92 10.43
CA TRP A 359 -21.33 2.82 9.38
C TRP A 359 -21.62 4.22 9.91
N SER A 360 -22.28 4.33 11.08
CA SER A 360 -22.61 5.61 11.70
C SER A 360 -21.38 6.49 11.95
N ARG A 361 -20.25 5.87 12.36
CA ARG A 361 -18.96 6.58 12.51
C ARG A 361 -18.48 7.21 11.21
N ARG A 362 -18.65 6.50 10.07
CA ARG A 362 -18.19 6.94 8.76
C ARG A 362 -19.09 8.00 8.14
N ILE A 363 -20.37 7.90 8.39
CA ILE A 363 -21.36 8.91 7.96
C ILE A 363 -21.22 10.19 8.79
N ALA A 364 -21.03 10.09 10.12
CA ALA A 364 -20.85 11.25 11.01
C ALA A 364 -19.56 12.04 10.72
N LEU A 365 -18.42 11.35 10.47
CA LEU A 365 -17.14 11.98 10.15
C LEU A 365 -17.20 12.87 8.89
N THR A 366 -18.22 12.68 8.06
CA THR A 366 -18.40 13.40 6.80
C THR A 366 -19.26 14.66 6.94
N ALA A 367 -19.88 14.89 8.09
CA ALA A 367 -20.72 16.07 8.34
C ALA A 367 -19.92 17.33 8.69
N TYR A 368 -18.62 17.22 8.94
CA TYR A 368 -17.73 18.30 9.36
C TYR A 368 -16.60 18.62 8.36
N GLY A 369 -16.74 18.19 7.11
CA GLY A 369 -15.75 18.43 6.03
C GLY A 369 -16.29 19.30 4.92
#